data_012c05b4a149fdf79198402e87512d45
#
_entry.id   012c05b4a149fdf79198402e87512d45
#
_cell.length_a   1.000
_cell.length_b   1.000
_cell.length_c   1.000
_cell.angle_alpha   90.00
_cell.angle_beta   90.00
_cell.angle_gamma   90.00
#
_symmetry.space_group_name_H-M   'P 1'
#
loop_
_entity.id
_entity.type
_entity.pdbx_description
1 polymer ?
#
loop_
_entity_poly.entity_id
_entity_poly.type
_entity_poly.pdbx_seq_one_letter_code
_entity_poly.pdbx_strand_id
1 'polypeptide(L)'
;MLLRRTLRDRMVGLLTVLLAVGVTGPAAWAQPPASRTKPARPETAAAGPLRPESEARSFQCESGLRVELVAAEPMIESPVAMAFDDRGRLYVAENRGYPNGPGPGQPPAGRIARLEDTDGDGRMDRRQEFVQGLTYPNGVLPWRDGLIVTCAPDVLFFRDTDGDGTADHRLVLFTGFATTGSTQLRVSHPSLSIDNWIYLTSGLTGGKVVSPAAPGRPAVVLGRTDFRFRPEGDAWEAADGGAQYGLTFDDFGRRFICYNRVQVQHVVIASQALRRNPYLAFSETVQNCPAEMVPEPLKGHGAAARLFPISRNITTADSHAGTFTAACGVTVYRGTGLPASYRGGVFSCDPTGNLVHFDRLQPRGATFTARPARDGVEFLASRDDWFRPVFLAHGPDGALYVVDMYRKTIEHPDYLPKEVRKSTDFDSGKTMGRIWRIVRADARPEDLRRLRRVDLAEASSPKLCETLRNPDG
;
A
#
# COMPACT_ATOMS: atom_id res chain seq x y z
N MET A 1 0.86 -65.16 -21.57
CA MET A 1 1.32 -65.35 -22.96
C MET A 1 1.98 -64.03 -23.33
N LEU A 2 3.30 -63.91 -23.02
CA LEU A 2 4.39 -63.92 -24.01
C LEU A 2 4.28 -62.67 -24.94
N LEU A 3 5.21 -61.77 -25.10
CA LEU A 3 6.66 -61.87 -25.06
C LEU A 3 7.27 -60.40 -24.91
N ARG A 4 8.36 -60.38 -24.19
CA ARG A 4 9.44 -59.41 -24.15
C ARG A 4 10.23 -59.31 -25.48
N ARG A 5 10.92 -58.18 -25.70
CA ARG A 5 12.36 -58.06 -26.12
C ARG A 5 12.60 -56.63 -26.58
N THR A 6 13.44 -55.91 -25.97
CA THR A 6 14.89 -55.78 -25.77
C THR A 6 15.69 -55.26 -26.97
N LEU A 7 16.45 -54.20 -26.68
CA LEU A 7 17.88 -53.95 -26.96
C LEU A 7 18.30 -53.43 -28.36
N ARG A 8 18.96 -52.30 -28.34
CA ARG A 8 20.42 -52.04 -28.48
C ARG A 8 20.95 -51.59 -29.85
N ASP A 9 21.72 -50.52 -29.78
CA ASP A 9 23.02 -50.24 -30.41
C ASP A 9 23.14 -49.94 -31.91
N ARG A 10 23.76 -48.80 -32.20
CA ARG A 10 25.05 -48.55 -32.89
C ARG A 10 25.08 -47.09 -33.38
N MET A 11 25.92 -46.23 -32.89
CA MET A 11 27.37 -46.00 -33.04
C MET A 11 27.85 -45.72 -34.49
N VAL A 12 28.53 -44.55 -34.60
CA VAL A 12 29.72 -44.24 -35.43
C VAL A 12 29.50 -43.71 -36.87
N GLY A 13 30.04 -42.53 -37.12
CA GLY A 13 30.38 -41.96 -38.40
C GLY A 13 31.27 -40.73 -38.25
N LEU A 14 32.55 -40.96 -38.03
CA LEU A 14 33.68 -39.99 -38.09
C LEU A 14 33.95 -39.65 -39.55
N LEU A 15 34.07 -38.37 -39.92
CA LEU A 15 34.82 -38.00 -41.15
C LEU A 15 35.67 -36.76 -40.89
N THR A 16 36.97 -36.98 -40.86
CA THR A 16 38.08 -36.08 -40.80
C THR A 16 38.40 -35.60 -42.20
N VAL A 17 38.57 -34.32 -42.45
CA VAL A 17 39.37 -33.79 -43.58
C VAL A 17 40.27 -32.69 -43.07
N LEU A 18 41.56 -32.93 -43.27
CA LEU A 18 42.72 -32.08 -42.98
C LEU A 18 43.11 -31.26 -44.23
N LEU A 19 43.75 -30.12 -43.95
CA LEU A 19 44.77 -29.39 -44.72
C LEU A 19 44.32 -28.16 -45.50
N ALA A 20 44.74 -26.98 -44.98
CA ALA A 20 45.80 -26.24 -45.69
C ALA A 20 46.44 -25.17 -44.78
N VAL A 21 47.73 -25.19 -44.75
CA VAL A 21 48.68 -24.31 -44.03
C VAL A 21 48.72 -22.93 -44.71
N GLY A 22 48.62 -21.88 -43.95
CA GLY A 22 48.99 -20.52 -44.37
C GLY A 22 49.63 -19.78 -43.20
N VAL A 23 50.92 -19.68 -43.22
CA VAL A 23 51.79 -18.90 -42.34
C VAL A 23 51.65 -17.42 -42.66
N THR A 24 51.45 -16.52 -41.69
CA THR A 24 52.21 -15.30 -41.54
C THR A 24 51.64 -14.36 -40.48
N GLY A 25 52.48 -13.86 -39.61
CA GLY A 25 52.41 -12.56 -38.95
C GLY A 25 51.96 -12.57 -37.48
N PRO A 26 52.69 -11.87 -36.59
CA PRO A 26 52.35 -11.84 -35.18
C PRO A 26 51.06 -11.01 -34.94
N ALA A 27 50.06 -11.62 -34.41
CA ALA A 27 48.85 -10.94 -33.96
C ALA A 27 49.21 -9.97 -32.82
N ALA A 28 49.06 -8.70 -33.07
CA ALA A 28 49.05 -7.68 -32.04
C ALA A 28 47.93 -8.03 -31.04
N TRP A 29 48.31 -8.24 -29.80
CA TRP A 29 47.37 -8.40 -28.69
C TRP A 29 46.58 -7.10 -28.56
N ALA A 30 45.32 -7.11 -28.98
CA ALA A 30 44.39 -6.03 -28.70
C ALA A 30 44.20 -5.97 -27.20
N GLN A 31 44.65 -4.91 -26.58
CA GLN A 31 44.32 -4.61 -25.17
C GLN A 31 42.82 -4.56 -25.04
N PRO A 32 42.25 -5.17 -23.96
CA PRO A 32 40.84 -5.00 -23.68
C PRO A 32 40.56 -3.49 -23.55
N PRO A 33 39.37 -3.02 -24.01
CA PRO A 33 39.05 -1.61 -23.92
C PRO A 33 39.10 -1.20 -22.44
N ALA A 34 39.85 -0.13 -22.18
CA ALA A 34 39.97 0.47 -20.85
C ALA A 34 38.57 0.59 -20.25
N SER A 35 38.42 0.07 -19.07
CA SER A 35 37.18 0.22 -18.28
C SER A 35 36.85 1.71 -18.28
N ARG A 36 35.75 2.09 -18.93
CA ARG A 36 35.19 3.44 -18.79
C ARG A 36 34.86 3.58 -17.31
N THR A 37 35.74 4.23 -16.57
CA THR A 37 35.41 4.76 -15.26
C THR A 37 34.14 5.61 -15.43
N LYS A 38 33.03 5.17 -14.88
CA LYS A 38 31.85 6.02 -14.78
C LYS A 38 32.29 7.36 -14.19
N PRO A 39 31.90 8.49 -14.79
CA PRO A 39 32.23 9.78 -14.20
C PRO A 39 31.71 9.77 -12.77
N ALA A 40 32.57 10.17 -11.83
CA ALA A 40 32.20 10.34 -10.44
C ALA A 40 30.95 11.22 -10.40
N ARG A 41 29.88 10.70 -9.85
CA ARG A 41 28.61 11.40 -9.66
C ARG A 41 28.91 12.63 -8.80
N PRO A 42 28.55 13.85 -9.20
CA PRO A 42 28.63 14.97 -8.26
C PRO A 42 27.77 14.58 -7.07
N GLU A 43 28.36 14.46 -5.89
CA GLU A 43 27.68 14.43 -4.61
C GLU A 43 26.93 15.75 -4.46
N THR A 44 25.73 15.84 -5.02
CA THR A 44 24.76 16.80 -4.54
C THR A 44 24.39 16.30 -3.17
N ALA A 45 24.85 16.97 -2.13
CA ALA A 45 24.43 16.75 -0.76
C ALA A 45 22.90 16.55 -0.78
N ALA A 46 22.43 15.41 -0.24
CA ALA A 46 21.01 15.14 -0.19
C ALA A 46 20.33 16.33 0.50
N ALA A 47 19.41 16.99 -0.19
CA ALA A 47 18.67 18.11 0.37
C ALA A 47 17.98 17.63 1.64
N GLY A 48 18.00 18.43 2.70
CA GLY A 48 17.23 18.19 3.92
C GLY A 48 15.72 18.23 3.62
N PRO A 49 14.88 17.95 4.63
CA PRO A 49 13.43 17.97 4.46
C PRO A 49 12.95 19.36 4.05
N LEU A 50 12.00 19.41 3.13
CA LEU A 50 11.36 20.64 2.72
C LEU A 50 10.27 21.04 3.71
N ARG A 51 9.97 22.33 3.81
CA ARG A 51 8.74 22.79 4.46
C ARG A 51 7.52 22.36 3.63
N PRO A 52 6.33 22.16 4.22
CA PRO A 52 5.16 21.69 3.48
C PRO A 52 4.82 22.52 2.23
N GLU A 53 4.94 23.85 2.31
CA GLU A 53 4.67 24.75 1.19
C GLU A 53 5.72 24.62 0.07
N SER A 54 6.93 24.21 0.40
CA SER A 54 8.01 23.98 -0.56
C SER A 54 7.87 22.60 -1.21
N GLU A 55 7.46 21.59 -0.45
CA GLU A 55 7.15 20.28 -0.99
C GLU A 55 5.96 20.35 -1.96
N ALA A 56 4.89 21.08 -1.62
CA ALA A 56 3.76 21.30 -2.52
C ALA A 56 4.19 21.78 -3.92
N ARG A 57 5.28 22.51 -4.03
CA ARG A 57 5.86 22.96 -5.30
C ARG A 57 6.76 21.93 -5.97
N SER A 58 7.16 20.87 -5.28
CA SER A 58 7.96 19.78 -5.84
C SER A 58 7.12 18.77 -6.63
N PHE A 59 5.80 18.77 -6.41
CA PHE A 59 4.90 17.86 -7.07
C PHE A 59 4.71 18.17 -8.55
N GLN A 60 4.75 17.11 -9.34
CA GLN A 60 4.18 17.07 -10.69
C GLN A 60 2.88 16.27 -10.59
N CYS A 61 1.77 16.97 -10.67
CA CYS A 61 0.43 16.39 -10.68
C CYS A 61 -0.15 16.43 -12.10
N GLU A 62 -1.09 15.57 -12.39
CA GLU A 62 -1.79 15.57 -13.67
C GLU A 62 -2.53 16.90 -13.92
N SER A 63 -2.53 17.36 -15.18
CA SER A 63 -3.12 18.66 -15.53
C SER A 63 -4.61 18.73 -15.20
N GLY A 64 -5.07 19.90 -14.74
CA GLY A 64 -6.46 20.09 -14.30
C GLY A 64 -6.71 19.66 -12.85
N LEU A 65 -5.67 19.21 -12.15
CA LEU A 65 -5.70 18.86 -10.72
C LEU A 65 -4.74 19.76 -9.93
N ARG A 66 -4.96 19.86 -8.63
CA ARG A 66 -4.06 20.51 -7.69
C ARG A 66 -3.94 19.69 -6.41
N VAL A 67 -2.78 19.80 -5.76
CA VAL A 67 -2.48 19.18 -4.49
C VAL A 67 -2.63 20.22 -3.38
N GLU A 68 -3.35 19.88 -2.33
CA GLU A 68 -3.57 20.75 -1.17
C GLU A 68 -3.10 20.07 0.11
N LEU A 69 -2.50 20.81 1.01
CA LEU A 69 -2.09 20.33 2.32
C LEU A 69 -3.32 20.23 3.24
N VAL A 70 -3.49 19.08 3.89
CA VAL A 70 -4.55 18.82 4.87
C VAL A 70 -4.00 18.89 6.30
N ALA A 71 -2.87 18.23 6.55
CA ALA A 71 -2.20 18.24 7.84
C ALA A 71 -0.69 18.03 7.65
N ALA A 72 0.11 18.56 8.53
CA ALA A 72 1.56 18.39 8.55
C ALA A 72 2.09 18.32 9.99
N GLU A 73 3.37 18.02 10.11
CA GLU A 73 4.08 18.16 11.38
C GLU A 73 3.98 19.59 11.93
N PRO A 74 3.85 19.80 13.24
CA PRO A 74 3.85 18.82 14.32
C PRO A 74 2.48 18.18 14.61
N MET A 75 1.44 18.50 13.82
CA MET A 75 0.08 17.99 14.06
C MET A 75 -0.02 16.48 13.85
N ILE A 76 0.76 15.93 12.94
CA ILE A 76 0.88 14.47 12.70
C ILE A 76 2.35 14.07 12.59
N GLU A 77 2.64 12.83 12.98
CA GLU A 77 3.98 12.25 12.91
C GLU A 77 3.94 10.81 12.43
N SER A 78 4.74 10.49 11.41
CA SER A 78 4.84 9.13 10.87
C SER A 78 3.48 8.47 10.53
N PRO A 79 2.58 9.15 9.82
CA PRO A 79 1.28 8.63 9.48
C PRO A 79 1.42 7.46 8.49
N VAL A 80 0.62 6.39 8.69
CA VAL A 80 0.65 5.19 7.83
C VAL A 80 -0.73 4.77 7.32
N ALA A 81 -1.80 5.21 7.97
CA ALA A 81 -3.18 4.98 7.54
C ALA A 81 -4.09 6.06 8.09
N MET A 82 -5.22 6.27 7.44
CA MET A 82 -6.23 7.22 7.87
C MET A 82 -7.65 6.75 7.54
N ALA A 83 -8.62 7.28 8.26
CA ALA A 83 -10.04 7.12 7.93
C ALA A 83 -10.85 8.30 8.49
N PHE A 84 -11.90 8.68 7.77
CA PHE A 84 -12.91 9.62 8.25
C PHE A 84 -14.06 8.89 8.93
N ASP A 85 -14.60 9.47 9.99
CA ASP A 85 -15.83 8.99 10.59
C ASP A 85 -17.08 9.68 10.00
N ASP A 86 -18.25 9.33 10.52
CA ASP A 86 -19.56 9.83 10.14
C ASP A 86 -19.80 11.33 10.46
N ARG A 87 -18.89 11.96 11.21
CA ARG A 87 -18.87 13.41 11.52
C ARG A 87 -17.81 14.16 10.74
N GLY A 88 -17.07 13.47 9.84
CA GLY A 88 -15.99 14.06 9.08
C GLY A 88 -14.70 14.27 9.88
N ARG A 89 -14.58 13.68 11.07
CA ARG A 89 -13.33 13.71 11.86
C ARG A 89 -12.35 12.71 11.26
N LEU A 90 -11.09 13.10 11.20
CA LEU A 90 -10.03 12.31 10.61
C LEU A 90 -9.24 11.57 11.68
N TYR A 91 -9.22 10.23 11.62
CA TYR A 91 -8.38 9.38 12.45
C TYR A 91 -7.12 8.98 11.68
N VAL A 92 -5.96 9.17 12.29
CA VAL A 92 -4.65 8.88 11.68
C VAL A 92 -3.88 7.89 12.55
N ALA A 93 -3.47 6.77 11.97
CA ALA A 93 -2.54 5.84 12.61
C ALA A 93 -1.11 6.37 12.44
N GLU A 94 -0.48 6.71 13.56
CA GLU A 94 0.90 7.19 13.62
C GLU A 94 1.84 6.09 14.09
N ASN A 95 2.58 5.51 13.14
CA ASN A 95 3.52 4.41 13.40
C ASN A 95 4.91 4.94 13.77
N ARG A 96 5.00 5.61 14.93
CA ARG A 96 6.22 6.30 15.39
C ARG A 96 7.36 5.36 15.77
N GLY A 97 7.06 4.08 15.97
CA GLY A 97 8.06 3.03 16.24
C GLY A 97 8.76 2.49 14.99
N TYR A 98 8.28 2.82 13.79
CA TYR A 98 8.84 2.29 12.54
C TYR A 98 10.26 2.83 12.26
N PRO A 99 11.23 2.00 11.77
CA PRO A 99 11.10 0.57 11.51
C PRO A 99 11.49 -0.33 12.69
N ASN A 100 12.29 0.17 13.63
CA ASN A 100 13.03 -0.64 14.62
C ASN A 100 12.32 -0.79 15.97
N GLY A 101 11.19 -0.16 16.14
CA GLY A 101 10.48 -0.08 17.40
C GLY A 101 11.00 1.02 18.33
N PRO A 102 10.41 1.11 19.53
CA PRO A 102 11.00 1.90 20.61
C PRO A 102 12.34 1.29 20.99
N GLY A 103 13.29 2.12 21.40
CA GLY A 103 14.58 1.64 21.92
C GLY A 103 14.39 0.67 23.09
N PRO A 104 15.41 -0.10 23.46
CA PRO A 104 15.34 -1.04 24.59
C PRO A 104 14.82 -0.35 25.85
N GLY A 105 13.78 -0.94 26.48
CA GLY A 105 13.17 -0.41 27.70
C GLY A 105 12.25 0.82 27.51
N GLN A 106 12.07 1.30 26.29
CA GLN A 106 11.13 2.37 26.00
C GLN A 106 9.72 1.83 25.75
N PRO A 107 8.68 2.54 26.18
CA PRO A 107 7.30 2.15 25.91
C PRO A 107 6.98 2.25 24.41
N PRO A 108 5.95 1.53 23.92
CA PRO A 108 5.45 1.68 22.56
C PRO A 108 5.04 3.14 22.28
N ALA A 109 5.49 3.66 21.14
CA ALA A 109 5.34 5.07 20.78
C ALA A 109 4.21 5.34 19.77
N GLY A 110 3.62 4.28 19.18
CA GLY A 110 2.53 4.42 18.21
C GLY A 110 1.26 4.94 18.86
N ARG A 111 0.47 5.67 18.10
CA ARG A 111 -0.77 6.28 18.58
C ARG A 111 -1.81 6.44 17.46
N ILE A 112 -3.03 6.77 17.83
CA ILE A 112 -4.06 7.24 16.92
C ILE A 112 -4.36 8.69 17.25
N ALA A 113 -4.15 9.56 16.28
CA ALA A 113 -4.55 10.96 16.35
C ALA A 113 -5.95 11.13 15.77
N ARG A 114 -6.81 11.95 16.40
CA ARG A 114 -8.06 12.45 15.86
C ARG A 114 -7.88 13.93 15.49
N LEU A 115 -8.16 14.25 14.24
CA LEU A 115 -8.02 15.61 13.70
C LEU A 115 -9.38 16.15 13.27
N GLU A 116 -9.55 17.44 13.37
CA GLU A 116 -10.76 18.17 12.98
C GLU A 116 -10.38 19.43 12.20
N ASP A 117 -11.17 19.75 11.19
CA ASP A 117 -11.18 21.01 10.45
C ASP A 117 -12.32 21.86 11.01
N THR A 118 -12.05 22.70 12.01
CA THR A 118 -13.09 23.41 12.77
C THR A 118 -13.62 24.63 12.05
N ASP A 119 -12.83 25.27 11.19
CA ASP A 119 -13.23 26.44 10.41
C ASP A 119 -13.69 26.13 8.98
N GLY A 120 -13.51 24.88 8.55
CA GLY A 120 -13.98 24.37 7.26
C GLY A 120 -13.15 24.82 6.07
N ASP A 121 -11.87 25.19 6.27
CA ASP A 121 -10.98 25.63 5.18
C ASP A 121 -10.33 24.47 4.44
N GLY A 122 -10.41 23.24 5.00
CA GLY A 122 -9.88 22.02 4.43
C GLY A 122 -8.55 21.61 4.98
N ARG A 123 -8.04 22.35 5.94
CA ARG A 123 -6.90 21.99 6.75
C ARG A 123 -7.36 21.58 8.14
N MET A 124 -6.70 20.59 8.69
CA MET A 124 -6.93 20.21 10.08
C MET A 124 -6.27 21.25 10.99
N ASP A 125 -7.03 21.80 11.93
CA ASP A 125 -6.59 22.83 12.86
C ASP A 125 -6.66 22.40 14.33
N ARG A 126 -7.39 21.31 14.61
CA ARG A 126 -7.52 20.74 15.95
C ARG A 126 -7.03 19.31 15.97
N ARG A 127 -6.19 18.98 16.98
CA ARG A 127 -5.68 17.64 17.22
C ARG A 127 -6.03 17.16 18.62
N GLN A 128 -6.41 15.89 18.71
CA GLN A 128 -6.55 15.16 19.96
C GLN A 128 -5.85 13.80 19.85
N GLU A 129 -5.22 13.36 20.92
CA GLU A 129 -4.71 11.99 20.99
C GLU A 129 -5.83 11.06 21.43
N PHE A 130 -6.32 10.25 20.48
CA PHE A 130 -7.41 9.33 20.73
C PHE A 130 -6.96 8.05 21.44
N VAL A 131 -5.80 7.48 21.04
CA VAL A 131 -5.17 6.30 21.66
C VAL A 131 -3.65 6.48 21.65
N GLN A 132 -3.01 6.07 22.74
CA GLN A 132 -1.54 6.04 22.88
C GLN A 132 -1.03 4.64 23.23
N GLY A 133 0.29 4.45 23.19
CA GLY A 133 0.95 3.23 23.66
C GLY A 133 0.75 2.01 22.75
N LEU A 134 0.55 2.23 21.45
CA LEU A 134 0.47 1.18 20.46
C LEU A 134 1.86 0.82 19.91
N THR A 135 2.09 -0.46 19.62
CA THR A 135 3.40 -0.90 19.12
C THR A 135 3.61 -0.44 17.67
N TYR A 136 2.76 -0.92 16.77
CA TYR A 136 2.80 -0.61 15.33
C TYR A 136 1.37 -0.56 14.79
N PRO A 137 0.63 0.53 15.01
CA PRO A 137 -0.69 0.68 14.43
C PRO A 137 -0.57 0.84 12.91
N ASN A 138 -1.23 -0.03 12.14
CA ASN A 138 -1.10 -0.10 10.69
C ASN A 138 -2.42 0.11 9.94
N GLY A 139 -3.52 0.34 10.62
CA GLY A 139 -4.80 0.59 9.98
C GLY A 139 -5.86 0.98 10.97
N VAL A 140 -6.81 1.77 10.50
CA VAL A 140 -7.94 2.31 11.27
C VAL A 140 -9.23 2.18 10.46
N LEU A 141 -10.32 1.85 11.13
CA LEU A 141 -11.66 1.83 10.55
C LEU A 141 -12.66 2.30 11.59
N PRO A 142 -13.30 3.46 11.42
CA PRO A 142 -14.44 3.87 12.23
C PRO A 142 -15.56 2.84 12.12
N TRP A 143 -16.06 2.42 13.25
CA TRP A 143 -17.13 1.43 13.34
C TRP A 143 -18.05 1.74 14.51
N ARG A 144 -19.33 2.00 14.22
CA ARG A 144 -20.32 2.43 15.22
C ARG A 144 -19.80 3.65 16.01
N ASP A 145 -19.78 3.53 17.32
CA ASP A 145 -19.34 4.57 18.28
C ASP A 145 -17.85 4.49 18.63
N GLY A 146 -17.05 3.78 17.82
CA GLY A 146 -15.63 3.57 18.10
C GLY A 146 -14.77 3.38 16.87
N LEU A 147 -13.59 2.81 17.09
CA LEU A 147 -12.55 2.64 16.08
C LEU A 147 -11.94 1.25 16.14
N ILE A 148 -11.95 0.52 15.03
CA ILE A 148 -11.18 -0.71 14.86
C ILE A 148 -9.76 -0.33 14.45
N VAL A 149 -8.77 -0.87 15.17
CA VAL A 149 -7.34 -0.61 14.93
C VAL A 149 -6.60 -1.92 14.74
N THR A 150 -5.84 -2.04 13.66
CA THR A 150 -4.91 -3.16 13.47
C THR A 150 -3.55 -2.81 14.08
N CYS A 151 -3.10 -3.59 15.04
CA CYS A 151 -1.84 -3.42 15.75
C CYS A 151 -1.34 -4.80 16.21
N ALA A 152 -0.64 -5.53 15.32
CA ALA A 152 -0.20 -6.89 15.61
C ALA A 152 0.47 -7.02 16.99
N PRO A 153 0.15 -8.09 17.78
CA PRO A 153 -0.59 -9.28 17.37
C PRO A 153 -2.11 -9.12 17.34
N ASP A 154 -2.65 -7.94 17.64
CA ASP A 154 -4.06 -7.72 17.92
C ASP A 154 -4.79 -6.94 16.82
N VAL A 155 -6.07 -7.20 16.73
CA VAL A 155 -7.09 -6.31 16.18
C VAL A 155 -7.92 -5.80 17.35
N LEU A 156 -7.93 -4.51 17.54
CA LEU A 156 -8.44 -3.83 18.72
C LEU A 156 -9.68 -3.01 18.36
N PHE A 157 -10.59 -2.86 19.30
CA PHE A 157 -11.66 -1.87 19.24
C PHE A 157 -11.48 -0.88 20.38
N PHE A 158 -11.55 0.40 20.06
CA PHE A 158 -11.45 1.50 20.99
C PHE A 158 -12.70 2.36 20.94
N ARG A 159 -13.14 2.86 22.10
CA ARG A 159 -14.26 3.77 22.22
C ARG A 159 -13.99 4.81 23.29
N ASP A 160 -14.46 6.01 23.04
CA ASP A 160 -14.57 7.13 23.96
C ASP A 160 -15.97 7.07 24.55
N THR A 161 -16.12 6.68 25.84
CA THR A 161 -17.43 6.46 26.47
C THR A 161 -17.91 7.66 27.27
N ASP A 162 -17.04 8.55 27.66
CA ASP A 162 -17.35 9.78 28.41
C ASP A 162 -17.37 11.07 27.58
N GLY A 163 -16.93 10.96 26.31
CA GLY A 163 -16.97 12.04 25.32
C GLY A 163 -15.85 13.08 25.45
N ASP A 164 -14.76 12.76 26.19
CA ASP A 164 -13.63 13.66 26.36
C ASP A 164 -12.69 13.71 25.14
N GLY A 165 -12.89 12.75 24.21
CA GLY A 165 -12.15 12.64 22.96
C GLY A 165 -10.96 11.70 23.01
N THR A 166 -10.74 11.05 24.13
CA THR A 166 -9.73 10.01 24.34
C THR A 166 -10.46 8.65 24.57
N ALA A 167 -9.95 7.58 23.97
CA ALA A 167 -10.56 6.28 24.19
C ALA A 167 -10.26 5.75 25.60
N ASP A 168 -11.31 5.51 26.36
CA ASP A 168 -11.27 4.94 27.71
C ASP A 168 -11.70 3.45 27.73
N HIS A 169 -12.31 2.96 26.65
CA HIS A 169 -12.66 1.55 26.48
C HIS A 169 -11.79 0.89 25.43
N ARG A 170 -11.17 -0.25 25.79
CA ARG A 170 -10.35 -1.07 24.89
C ARG A 170 -10.83 -2.53 24.91
N LEU A 171 -11.07 -3.09 23.73
CA LEU A 171 -11.43 -4.50 23.56
C LEU A 171 -10.48 -5.16 22.55
N VAL A 172 -9.98 -6.35 22.84
CA VAL A 172 -9.26 -7.20 21.87
C VAL A 172 -10.31 -8.02 21.12
N LEU A 173 -10.54 -7.70 19.85
CA LEU A 173 -11.44 -8.46 18.99
C LEU A 173 -10.83 -9.78 18.58
N PHE A 174 -9.58 -9.72 18.12
CA PHE A 174 -8.79 -10.87 17.67
C PHE A 174 -7.33 -10.69 18.06
N THR A 175 -6.64 -11.80 18.30
CA THR A 175 -5.21 -11.85 18.60
C THR A 175 -4.55 -13.03 17.90
N GLY A 176 -3.20 -13.00 17.80
CA GLY A 176 -2.43 -14.08 17.19
C GLY A 176 -1.99 -13.81 15.75
N PHE A 177 -2.13 -12.57 15.26
CA PHE A 177 -1.43 -12.14 14.05
C PHE A 177 0.08 -12.13 14.31
N ALA A 178 0.88 -12.61 13.34
CA ALA A 178 2.31 -12.73 13.52
C ALA A 178 2.99 -11.38 13.74
N THR A 179 3.99 -11.38 14.64
CA THR A 179 4.82 -10.21 14.97
C THR A 179 6.29 -10.43 14.59
N THR A 180 6.60 -11.56 13.99
CA THR A 180 7.95 -11.89 13.50
C THR A 180 8.23 -11.21 12.16
N GLY A 181 9.50 -11.03 11.84
CA GLY A 181 9.92 -10.38 10.60
C GLY A 181 9.70 -8.87 10.60
N SER A 182 9.64 -8.30 9.41
CA SER A 182 9.52 -6.85 9.22
C SER A 182 8.21 -6.28 9.75
N THR A 183 8.29 -5.09 10.34
CA THR A 183 7.13 -4.33 10.82
C THR A 183 6.21 -3.84 9.69
N GLN A 184 6.71 -3.82 8.46
CA GLN A 184 5.91 -3.50 7.27
C GLN A 184 4.94 -4.63 6.87
N LEU A 185 5.23 -5.87 7.28
CA LEU A 185 4.52 -7.07 6.84
C LEU A 185 3.53 -7.56 7.90
N ARG A 186 2.77 -6.67 8.49
CA ARG A 186 1.83 -6.98 9.56
C ARG A 186 0.39 -6.70 9.17
N VAL A 187 -0.55 -7.23 9.95
CA VAL A 187 -1.99 -6.99 9.75
C VAL A 187 -2.30 -5.51 9.57
N SER A 188 -3.07 -5.18 8.52
CA SER A 188 -3.41 -3.79 8.17
C SER A 188 -4.72 -3.68 7.37
N HIS A 189 -5.08 -2.48 6.95
CA HIS A 189 -6.18 -2.17 6.01
C HIS A 189 -7.54 -2.76 6.41
N PRO A 190 -8.04 -2.50 7.64
CA PRO A 190 -9.40 -2.89 7.97
C PRO A 190 -10.39 -2.17 7.04
N SER A 191 -11.17 -2.93 6.28
CA SER A 191 -12.06 -2.41 5.25
C SER A 191 -13.39 -3.13 5.26
N LEU A 192 -14.48 -2.37 5.41
CA LEU A 192 -15.84 -2.89 5.33
C LEU A 192 -16.24 -3.07 3.86
N SER A 193 -16.76 -4.24 3.52
CA SER A 193 -17.28 -4.56 2.20
C SER A 193 -18.81 -4.55 2.19
N ILE A 194 -19.40 -4.47 0.98
CA ILE A 194 -20.86 -4.51 0.78
C ILE A 194 -21.50 -5.83 1.19
N ASP A 195 -20.72 -6.88 1.40
CA ASP A 195 -21.18 -8.19 1.93
C ASP A 195 -21.28 -8.22 3.47
N ASN A 196 -21.08 -7.07 4.12
CA ASN A 196 -21.09 -6.89 5.57
C ASN A 196 -19.99 -7.68 6.29
N TRP A 197 -18.82 -7.85 5.65
CA TRP A 197 -17.62 -8.36 6.27
C TRP A 197 -16.56 -7.25 6.34
N ILE A 198 -15.79 -7.25 7.42
CA ILE A 198 -14.57 -6.47 7.52
C ILE A 198 -13.41 -7.37 7.13
N TYR A 199 -12.66 -6.94 6.13
CA TYR A 199 -11.47 -7.61 5.63
C TYR A 199 -10.21 -6.92 6.13
N LEU A 200 -9.18 -7.72 6.39
CA LEU A 200 -7.86 -7.26 6.81
C LEU A 200 -6.80 -7.94 5.95
N THR A 201 -5.76 -7.21 5.57
CA THR A 201 -4.57 -7.84 4.99
C THR A 201 -3.79 -8.56 6.10
N SER A 202 -3.20 -9.72 5.81
CA SER A 202 -2.33 -10.40 6.77
C SER A 202 -0.88 -9.87 6.76
N GLY A 203 -0.54 -9.01 5.79
CA GLY A 203 0.80 -8.45 5.64
C GLY A 203 1.88 -9.47 5.26
N LEU A 204 1.50 -10.62 4.72
CA LEU A 204 2.35 -11.77 4.34
C LEU A 204 2.91 -12.59 5.51
N THR A 205 2.80 -12.14 6.75
CA THR A 205 3.32 -12.86 7.92
C THR A 205 2.34 -13.87 8.50
N GLY A 206 1.05 -13.72 8.18
CA GLY A 206 0.00 -14.64 8.63
C GLY A 206 -0.23 -14.63 10.13
N GLY A 207 -0.41 -15.82 10.72
CA GLY A 207 -0.65 -16.00 12.15
C GLY A 207 -1.56 -17.18 12.48
N LYS A 208 -1.84 -17.35 13.78
CA LYS A 208 -2.85 -18.26 14.32
C LYS A 208 -3.86 -17.44 15.12
N VAL A 209 -4.89 -16.99 14.45
CA VAL A 209 -5.80 -15.97 14.94
C VAL A 209 -6.95 -16.59 15.73
N VAL A 210 -7.19 -16.07 16.93
CA VAL A 210 -8.30 -16.44 17.82
C VAL A 210 -9.04 -15.18 18.27
N SER A 211 -10.29 -15.34 18.67
CA SER A 211 -11.03 -14.30 19.39
C SER A 211 -11.07 -14.61 20.89
N PRO A 212 -10.63 -13.70 21.77
CA PRO A 212 -10.77 -13.89 23.21
C PRO A 212 -12.23 -14.04 23.68
N ALA A 213 -13.17 -13.50 22.92
CA ALA A 213 -14.62 -13.64 23.23
C ALA A 213 -15.16 -15.06 22.94
N ALA A 214 -14.41 -15.90 22.23
CA ALA A 214 -14.82 -17.28 21.90
C ALA A 214 -13.64 -18.27 22.08
N PRO A 215 -13.18 -18.50 23.32
CA PRO A 215 -11.97 -19.28 23.60
C PRO A 215 -12.07 -20.75 23.17
N GLY A 216 -13.28 -21.29 23.01
CA GLY A 216 -13.49 -22.67 22.54
C GLY A 216 -13.46 -22.86 21.04
N ARG A 217 -13.39 -21.79 20.25
CA ARG A 217 -13.33 -21.88 18.78
C ARG A 217 -11.89 -22.10 18.30
N PRO A 218 -11.65 -23.04 17.36
CA PRO A 218 -10.32 -23.29 16.84
C PRO A 218 -9.71 -22.03 16.22
N ALA A 219 -8.38 -21.91 16.32
CA ALA A 219 -7.64 -20.82 15.69
C ALA A 219 -7.75 -20.88 14.17
N VAL A 220 -7.90 -19.73 13.54
CA VAL A 220 -7.79 -19.56 12.10
C VAL A 220 -6.31 -19.44 11.75
N VAL A 221 -5.79 -20.41 11.00
CA VAL A 221 -4.41 -20.38 10.53
C VAL A 221 -4.33 -19.56 9.25
N LEU A 222 -3.59 -18.46 9.31
CA LEU A 222 -3.29 -17.62 8.17
C LEU A 222 -1.92 -17.98 7.60
N GLY A 223 -1.92 -18.49 6.36
CA GLY A 223 -0.69 -18.65 5.59
C GLY A 223 -0.51 -17.44 4.65
N ARG A 224 -0.67 -17.67 3.36
CA ARG A 224 -0.74 -16.62 2.34
C ARG A 224 -2.20 -16.20 2.07
N THR A 225 -2.94 -15.92 3.13
CA THR A 225 -4.36 -15.53 3.08
C THR A 225 -4.57 -14.28 3.91
N ASP A 226 -5.56 -13.53 3.55
CA ASP A 226 -6.08 -12.43 4.35
C ASP A 226 -7.02 -12.96 5.44
N PHE A 227 -7.56 -12.08 6.25
CA PHE A 227 -8.52 -12.38 7.29
C PHE A 227 -9.79 -11.58 7.09
N ARG A 228 -10.94 -12.16 7.43
CA ARG A 228 -12.20 -11.41 7.50
C ARG A 228 -13.05 -11.83 8.66
N PHE A 229 -13.89 -10.92 9.12
CA PHE A 229 -14.84 -11.18 10.19
C PHE A 229 -16.12 -10.37 10.00
N ARG A 230 -17.20 -10.85 10.56
CA ARG A 230 -18.43 -10.06 10.68
C ARG A 230 -18.30 -9.10 11.85
N PRO A 231 -18.74 -7.84 11.69
CA PRO A 231 -18.65 -6.86 12.77
C PRO A 231 -19.38 -7.25 14.06
N GLU A 232 -20.41 -8.07 13.94
CA GLU A 232 -21.19 -8.62 15.06
C GLU A 232 -20.41 -9.66 15.88
N GLY A 233 -19.26 -10.14 15.36
CA GLY A 233 -18.38 -11.08 16.04
C GLY A 233 -18.86 -12.55 16.01
N ASP A 234 -19.87 -12.87 15.21
CA ASP A 234 -20.46 -14.21 15.10
C ASP A 234 -19.68 -15.12 14.13
N ALA A 235 -18.97 -14.52 13.15
CA ALA A 235 -18.22 -15.25 12.14
C ALA A 235 -16.87 -14.59 11.82
N TRP A 236 -15.83 -15.40 11.67
CA TRP A 236 -14.51 -14.99 11.19
C TRP A 236 -13.78 -16.16 10.55
N GLU A 237 -12.94 -15.87 9.55
CA GLU A 237 -12.25 -16.90 8.76
C GLU A 237 -11.06 -16.33 7.97
N ALA A 238 -10.24 -17.23 7.42
CA ALA A 238 -9.27 -16.86 6.39
C ALA A 238 -9.99 -16.50 5.09
N ALA A 239 -9.50 -15.48 4.40
CA ALA A 239 -9.99 -15.05 3.11
C ALA A 239 -8.87 -15.16 2.06
N ASP A 240 -9.23 -15.54 0.83
CA ASP A 240 -8.26 -15.53 -0.27
C ASP A 240 -7.65 -14.14 -0.44
N GLY A 241 -6.41 -14.07 -0.96
CA GLY A 241 -5.68 -12.83 -1.14
C GLY A 241 -4.23 -12.98 -0.77
N GLY A 242 -3.85 -12.61 0.45
CA GLY A 242 -2.46 -12.55 0.90
C GLY A 242 -1.82 -11.22 0.50
N ALA A 243 -2.54 -10.12 0.75
CA ALA A 243 -2.07 -8.77 0.48
C ALA A 243 -0.93 -8.37 1.41
N GLN A 244 -0.02 -7.55 0.89
CA GLN A 244 1.06 -7.00 1.71
C GLN A 244 0.61 -5.77 2.48
N TYR A 245 0.34 -4.66 1.80
CA TYR A 245 -0.11 -3.40 2.40
C TYR A 245 -1.02 -2.63 1.44
N GLY A 246 -2.24 -3.10 1.30
CA GLY A 246 -3.27 -2.47 0.46
C GLY A 246 -4.41 -3.41 0.16
N LEU A 247 -5.64 -2.96 0.41
CA LEU A 247 -6.88 -3.65 0.17
C LEU A 247 -7.98 -2.62 -0.10
N THR A 248 -8.75 -2.84 -1.16
CA THR A 248 -9.85 -1.96 -1.54
C THR A 248 -10.97 -2.74 -2.22
N PHE A 249 -12.14 -2.13 -2.32
CA PHE A 249 -13.29 -2.66 -3.03
C PHE A 249 -13.78 -1.64 -4.06
N ASP A 250 -14.36 -2.13 -5.14
CA ASP A 250 -15.16 -1.30 -6.03
C ASP A 250 -16.65 -1.28 -5.62
N ASP A 251 -17.48 -0.56 -6.38
CA ASP A 251 -18.92 -0.41 -6.12
C ASP A 251 -19.70 -1.74 -6.20
N PHE A 252 -19.10 -2.80 -6.74
CA PHE A 252 -19.69 -4.14 -6.86
C PHE A 252 -19.15 -5.12 -5.81
N GLY A 253 -18.35 -4.66 -4.85
CA GLY A 253 -17.73 -5.50 -3.83
C GLY A 253 -16.59 -6.38 -4.36
N ARG A 254 -16.06 -6.11 -5.58
CA ARG A 254 -14.90 -6.82 -6.10
C ARG A 254 -13.66 -6.33 -5.37
N ARG A 255 -12.86 -7.28 -4.88
CA ARG A 255 -11.72 -6.98 -4.00
C ARG A 255 -10.43 -6.89 -4.78
N PHE A 256 -9.72 -5.80 -4.59
CA PHE A 256 -8.39 -5.55 -5.13
C PHE A 256 -7.38 -5.41 -3.99
N ILE A 257 -6.19 -5.95 -4.21
CA ILE A 257 -5.08 -5.97 -3.27
C ILE A 257 -3.79 -5.61 -3.99
N CYS A 258 -2.72 -5.33 -3.25
CA CYS A 258 -1.40 -5.13 -3.84
C CYS A 258 -0.30 -5.93 -3.15
N TYR A 259 0.78 -6.10 -3.88
CA TYR A 259 2.03 -6.68 -3.46
C TYR A 259 3.17 -5.83 -4.03
N ASN A 260 4.31 -5.72 -3.35
CA ASN A 260 5.41 -4.81 -3.66
C ASN A 260 5.69 -4.55 -5.15
N ARG A 261 5.57 -5.55 -6.01
CA ARG A 261 5.88 -5.49 -7.44
C ARG A 261 4.67 -5.48 -8.34
N VAL A 262 3.50 -5.75 -7.75
CA VAL A 262 2.22 -5.82 -8.46
C VAL A 262 1.28 -4.88 -7.76
N GLN A 263 1.15 -3.69 -8.29
CA GLN A 263 0.39 -2.60 -7.70
C GLN A 263 -1.11 -2.88 -7.61
N VAL A 264 -1.63 -3.78 -8.44
CA VAL A 264 -3.03 -4.19 -8.39
C VAL A 264 -3.20 -5.67 -8.75
N GLN A 265 -3.83 -6.42 -7.85
CA GLN A 265 -4.26 -7.80 -8.04
C GLN A 265 -5.76 -7.89 -7.74
N HIS A 266 -6.48 -8.69 -8.50
CA HIS A 266 -7.91 -8.95 -8.29
C HIS A 266 -8.11 -10.30 -7.62
N VAL A 267 -8.82 -10.33 -6.50
CA VAL A 267 -9.29 -11.58 -5.89
C VAL A 267 -10.58 -11.99 -6.59
N VAL A 268 -10.45 -12.85 -7.58
CA VAL A 268 -11.50 -13.14 -8.58
C VAL A 268 -12.66 -13.90 -7.97
N ILE A 269 -12.35 -14.90 -7.14
CA ILE A 269 -13.35 -15.78 -6.54
C ILE A 269 -12.80 -16.38 -5.25
N ALA A 270 -13.66 -16.60 -4.27
CA ALA A 270 -13.27 -17.28 -3.04
C ALA A 270 -12.99 -18.78 -3.30
N SER A 271 -11.86 -19.28 -2.83
CA SER A 271 -11.48 -20.70 -2.94
C SER A 271 -12.53 -21.64 -2.35
N GLN A 272 -13.22 -21.20 -1.32
CA GLN A 272 -14.34 -21.93 -0.70
C GLN A 272 -15.47 -22.22 -1.71
N ALA A 273 -15.75 -21.28 -2.62
CA ALA A 273 -16.74 -21.49 -3.67
C ALA A 273 -16.29 -22.57 -4.66
N LEU A 274 -14.99 -22.58 -5.03
CA LEU A 274 -14.42 -23.58 -5.93
C LEU A 274 -14.36 -24.96 -5.29
N ARG A 275 -14.01 -25.06 -4.01
CA ARG A 275 -13.92 -26.33 -3.24
C ARG A 275 -15.27 -27.02 -3.04
N ARG A 276 -16.39 -26.38 -3.36
CA ARG A 276 -17.71 -27.04 -3.38
C ARG A 276 -17.79 -28.13 -4.43
N ASN A 277 -16.95 -28.06 -5.48
CA ASN A 277 -16.76 -29.15 -6.42
C ASN A 277 -15.44 -29.87 -6.10
N PRO A 278 -15.47 -31.08 -5.49
CA PRO A 278 -14.26 -31.79 -5.10
C PRO A 278 -13.43 -32.29 -6.30
N TYR A 279 -13.99 -32.27 -7.49
CA TYR A 279 -13.32 -32.69 -8.73
C TYR A 279 -12.68 -31.50 -9.49
N LEU A 280 -12.88 -30.28 -9.03
CA LEU A 280 -12.32 -29.10 -9.65
C LEU A 280 -10.90 -28.86 -9.14
N ALA A 281 -9.91 -29.06 -9.99
CA ALA A 281 -8.54 -28.63 -9.71
C ALA A 281 -8.42 -27.11 -9.99
N PHE A 282 -7.88 -26.38 -9.02
CA PHE A 282 -7.52 -24.97 -9.19
C PHE A 282 -6.24 -24.67 -8.41
N SER A 283 -5.45 -23.74 -8.90
CA SER A 283 -4.19 -23.31 -8.25
C SER A 283 -4.25 -21.90 -7.69
N GLU A 284 -5.04 -21.03 -8.30
CA GLU A 284 -5.04 -19.60 -8.00
C GLU A 284 -6.45 -19.02 -7.99
N THR A 285 -6.68 -18.12 -7.07
CA THR A 285 -7.91 -17.33 -6.94
C THR A 285 -7.65 -15.82 -7.10
N VAL A 286 -6.38 -15.44 -7.19
CA VAL A 286 -5.89 -14.06 -7.32
C VAL A 286 -5.20 -13.89 -8.67
N GLN A 287 -5.53 -12.83 -9.39
CA GLN A 287 -4.96 -12.53 -10.70
C GLN A 287 -4.22 -11.18 -10.68
N ASN A 288 -3.02 -11.17 -11.25
CA ASN A 288 -2.31 -9.91 -11.52
C ASN A 288 -3.04 -9.14 -12.61
N CYS A 289 -3.33 -7.87 -12.35
CA CYS A 289 -4.03 -7.00 -13.29
C CYS A 289 -3.13 -6.21 -14.25
N PRO A 290 -1.87 -5.83 -13.91
CA PRO A 290 -1.05 -5.02 -14.80
C PRO A 290 -0.93 -5.62 -16.20
N ALA A 291 -1.13 -4.77 -17.22
CA ALA A 291 -1.07 -5.20 -18.63
C ALA A 291 0.34 -5.66 -19.03
N GLU A 292 1.34 -5.05 -18.45
CA GLU A 292 2.75 -5.34 -18.68
C GLU A 292 3.47 -5.57 -17.36
N MET A 293 4.23 -6.66 -17.33
CA MET A 293 5.17 -6.98 -16.27
C MET A 293 6.55 -7.11 -16.91
N VAL A 294 7.50 -6.33 -16.46
CA VAL A 294 8.86 -6.35 -16.99
C VAL A 294 9.82 -7.03 -16.02
N PRO A 295 10.85 -7.74 -16.50
CA PRO A 295 11.89 -8.28 -15.65
C PRO A 295 12.56 -7.15 -14.87
N GLU A 296 12.71 -7.32 -13.56
CA GLU A 296 13.47 -6.37 -12.76
C GLU A 296 14.95 -6.37 -13.15
N PRO A 297 15.64 -5.20 -13.05
CA PRO A 297 17.06 -5.10 -13.29
C PRO A 297 17.90 -5.99 -12.35
N LEU A 298 17.42 -6.22 -11.13
CA LEU A 298 18.06 -7.09 -10.16
C LEU A 298 17.72 -8.55 -10.42
N LYS A 299 18.77 -9.36 -10.68
CA LYS A 299 18.61 -10.80 -10.91
C LYS A 299 17.91 -11.51 -9.75
N GLY A 300 16.96 -12.36 -10.06
CA GLY A 300 16.26 -13.20 -9.07
C GLY A 300 15.02 -12.56 -8.43
N HIS A 301 14.68 -11.34 -8.75
CA HIS A 301 13.53 -10.65 -8.18
C HIS A 301 12.20 -10.82 -8.95
N GLY A 302 12.22 -11.48 -10.11
CA GLY A 302 11.03 -11.74 -10.92
C GLY A 302 10.64 -10.55 -11.79
N ALA A 303 9.34 -10.40 -12.06
CA ALA A 303 8.81 -9.31 -12.87
C ALA A 303 8.03 -8.32 -12.00
N ALA A 304 8.04 -7.06 -12.40
CA ALA A 304 7.33 -5.96 -11.76
C ALA A 304 6.60 -5.09 -12.79
N ALA A 305 5.56 -4.39 -12.38
CA ALA A 305 4.93 -3.38 -13.23
C ALA A 305 5.82 -2.15 -13.39
N ARG A 306 5.62 -1.39 -14.48
CA ARG A 306 6.38 -0.16 -14.76
C ARG A 306 5.90 1.01 -13.92
N LEU A 307 6.83 1.92 -13.61
CA LEU A 307 6.58 3.26 -13.08
C LEU A 307 7.58 4.28 -13.62
N PHE A 308 7.29 5.56 -13.45
CA PHE A 308 8.04 6.66 -14.06
C PHE A 308 8.42 7.73 -13.01
N PRO A 309 9.40 7.43 -12.12
CA PRO A 309 9.79 8.35 -11.05
C PRO A 309 10.54 9.57 -11.61
N ILE A 310 10.32 10.73 -10.99
CA ILE A 310 11.02 11.98 -11.30
C ILE A 310 12.03 12.39 -10.21
N SER A 311 12.00 11.72 -9.08
CA SER A 311 12.98 11.87 -7.99
C SER A 311 14.32 11.21 -8.35
N ARG A 312 15.37 11.61 -7.65
CA ARG A 312 16.72 11.06 -7.82
C ARG A 312 17.27 10.52 -6.49
N ASN A 313 16.58 9.60 -5.88
CA ASN A 313 17.10 8.89 -4.72
C ASN A 313 17.90 7.64 -5.15
N ILE A 314 18.57 7.01 -4.19
CA ILE A 314 19.41 5.83 -4.44
C ILE A 314 18.65 4.67 -5.08
N THR A 315 17.40 4.48 -4.68
CA THR A 315 16.53 3.39 -5.15
C THR A 315 16.01 3.63 -6.56
N THR A 316 15.68 4.88 -6.91
CA THR A 316 15.19 5.23 -8.25
C THR A 316 16.31 5.34 -9.28
N ALA A 317 17.56 5.60 -8.84
CA ALA A 317 18.67 5.84 -9.76
C ALA A 317 19.36 4.56 -10.23
N ASP A 318 19.56 3.58 -9.38
CA ASP A 318 20.51 2.49 -9.65
C ASP A 318 19.95 1.07 -9.55
N SER A 319 18.89 0.81 -8.79
CA SER A 319 18.43 -0.56 -8.56
C SER A 319 17.01 -0.87 -9.03
N HIS A 320 16.10 0.08 -8.94
CA HIS A 320 14.68 -0.15 -9.20
C HIS A 320 14.09 0.88 -10.19
N ALA A 321 14.95 1.58 -10.93
CA ALA A 321 14.50 2.63 -11.85
C ALA A 321 13.48 2.10 -12.85
N GLY A 322 12.26 2.63 -12.77
CA GLY A 322 11.20 2.33 -13.70
C GLY A 322 10.36 1.06 -13.40
N THR A 323 10.47 0.48 -12.21
CA THR A 323 9.62 -0.65 -11.77
C THR A 323 9.15 -0.51 -10.33
N PHE A 324 7.96 -1.02 -10.03
CA PHE A 324 7.44 -1.09 -8.68
C PHE A 324 8.30 -1.99 -7.78
N THR A 325 8.59 -1.52 -6.58
CA THR A 325 9.30 -2.29 -5.55
C THR A 325 8.67 -2.19 -4.19
N ALA A 326 7.79 -1.20 -3.99
CA ALA A 326 7.14 -0.91 -2.72
C ALA A 326 5.66 -0.53 -2.92
N ALA A 327 4.98 -1.13 -3.92
CA ALA A 327 3.57 -0.84 -4.15
C ALA A 327 2.74 -1.05 -2.89
N CYS A 328 1.98 -0.04 -2.49
CA CYS A 328 1.15 -0.03 -1.30
C CYS A 328 -0.08 0.87 -1.45
N GLY A 329 -1.01 0.78 -0.51
CA GLY A 329 -2.17 1.66 -0.44
C GLY A 329 -3.10 1.60 -1.67
N VAL A 330 -3.21 0.44 -2.34
CA VAL A 330 -4.08 0.29 -3.50
C VAL A 330 -5.51 0.74 -3.18
N THR A 331 -6.07 1.60 -4.04
CA THR A 331 -7.40 2.20 -3.83
C THR A 331 -8.16 2.35 -5.14
N VAL A 332 -9.30 1.69 -5.28
CA VAL A 332 -10.24 1.95 -6.37
C VAL A 332 -10.94 3.27 -6.08
N TYR A 333 -10.82 4.22 -6.99
CA TYR A 333 -11.42 5.53 -6.79
C TYR A 333 -12.93 5.51 -7.05
N ARG A 334 -13.71 5.90 -6.03
CA ARG A 334 -15.17 5.89 -6.04
C ARG A 334 -15.78 7.28 -5.80
N GLY A 335 -14.93 8.29 -5.55
CA GLY A 335 -15.32 9.65 -5.25
C GLY A 335 -15.73 10.48 -6.48
N THR A 336 -16.22 11.69 -6.23
CA THR A 336 -16.59 12.69 -7.25
C THR A 336 -15.72 13.95 -7.25
N GLY A 337 -14.78 14.05 -6.32
CA GLY A 337 -13.86 15.20 -6.20
C GLY A 337 -12.86 15.31 -7.35
N LEU A 338 -12.56 14.20 -8.05
CA LEU A 338 -11.78 14.18 -9.28
C LEU A 338 -12.71 14.11 -10.50
N PRO A 339 -12.21 14.41 -11.72
CA PRO A 339 -12.96 14.20 -12.96
C PRO A 339 -13.51 12.78 -13.10
N ALA A 340 -14.68 12.64 -13.70
CA ALA A 340 -15.37 11.34 -13.85
C ALA A 340 -14.53 10.25 -14.55
N SER A 341 -13.52 10.64 -15.33
CA SER A 341 -12.59 9.71 -16.00
C SER A 341 -11.71 8.91 -15.04
N TYR A 342 -11.62 9.29 -13.76
CA TYR A 342 -10.88 8.56 -12.72
C TYR A 342 -11.73 7.52 -12.00
N ARG A 343 -13.06 7.69 -12.01
CA ARG A 343 -13.96 6.80 -11.26
C ARG A 343 -13.88 5.37 -11.77
N GLY A 344 -13.74 4.43 -10.84
CA GLY A 344 -13.54 3.00 -11.13
C GLY A 344 -12.13 2.64 -11.58
N GLY A 345 -11.23 3.61 -11.71
CA GLY A 345 -9.80 3.36 -11.86
C GLY A 345 -9.13 3.10 -10.51
N VAL A 346 -7.89 2.66 -10.53
CA VAL A 346 -7.16 2.25 -9.33
C VAL A 346 -5.90 3.07 -9.16
N PHE A 347 -5.71 3.57 -7.95
CA PHE A 347 -4.51 4.27 -7.52
C PHE A 347 -3.64 3.37 -6.65
N SER A 348 -2.32 3.54 -6.72
CA SER A 348 -1.36 2.84 -5.88
C SER A 348 -0.18 3.74 -5.55
N CYS A 349 0.29 3.70 -4.32
CA CYS A 349 1.50 4.38 -3.91
C CYS A 349 2.75 3.57 -4.24
N ASP A 350 3.86 4.23 -4.54
CA ASP A 350 5.20 3.68 -4.44
C ASP A 350 6.12 4.67 -3.71
N PRO A 351 6.37 4.47 -2.40
CA PRO A 351 7.23 5.35 -1.61
C PRO A 351 8.70 5.31 -2.04
N THR A 352 9.15 4.26 -2.73
CA THR A 352 10.47 4.17 -3.30
C THR A 352 10.62 5.08 -4.51
N GLY A 353 9.58 5.15 -5.36
CA GLY A 353 9.51 6.03 -6.52
C GLY A 353 9.09 7.46 -6.19
N ASN A 354 8.66 7.75 -4.96
CA ASN A 354 8.11 9.06 -4.54
C ASN A 354 6.91 9.47 -5.41
N LEU A 355 5.93 8.55 -5.57
CA LEU A 355 4.84 8.76 -6.51
C LEU A 355 3.54 8.03 -6.13
N VAL A 356 2.45 8.49 -6.74
CA VAL A 356 1.17 7.80 -6.80
C VAL A 356 0.86 7.49 -8.27
N HIS A 357 0.68 6.22 -8.55
CA HIS A 357 0.36 5.69 -9.87
C HIS A 357 -1.14 5.59 -10.08
N PHE A 358 -1.60 5.69 -11.33
CA PHE A 358 -3.00 5.52 -11.70
C PHE A 358 -3.17 4.60 -12.90
N ASP A 359 -3.96 3.55 -12.72
CA ASP A 359 -4.35 2.60 -13.76
C ASP A 359 -5.85 2.67 -14.05
N ARG A 360 -6.22 2.52 -15.33
CA ARG A 360 -7.58 2.23 -15.76
C ARG A 360 -7.82 0.74 -15.76
N LEU A 361 -8.86 0.30 -15.07
CA LEU A 361 -9.29 -1.10 -15.07
C LEU A 361 -10.17 -1.39 -16.28
N GLN A 362 -9.75 -2.32 -17.12
CA GLN A 362 -10.49 -2.80 -18.28
C GLN A 362 -10.94 -4.23 -18.03
N PRO A 363 -12.24 -4.56 -18.17
CA PRO A 363 -12.72 -5.93 -18.00
C PRO A 363 -12.01 -6.92 -18.94
N ARG A 364 -11.62 -8.07 -18.39
CA ARG A 364 -11.01 -9.19 -19.12
C ARG A 364 -11.60 -10.51 -18.62
N GLY A 365 -12.70 -10.94 -19.21
CA GLY A 365 -13.44 -12.12 -18.73
C GLY A 365 -13.93 -11.90 -17.28
N ALA A 366 -13.53 -12.78 -16.37
CA ALA A 366 -13.89 -12.69 -14.95
C ALA A 366 -12.99 -11.74 -14.13
N THR A 367 -11.97 -11.16 -14.74
CA THR A 367 -11.00 -10.28 -14.08
C THR A 367 -10.78 -8.99 -14.88
N PHE A 368 -9.68 -8.30 -14.62
CA PHE A 368 -9.34 -7.01 -15.21
C PHE A 368 -7.93 -6.99 -15.77
N THR A 369 -7.72 -6.08 -16.71
CA THR A 369 -6.39 -5.60 -17.10
C THR A 369 -6.25 -4.16 -16.62
N ALA A 370 -5.20 -3.87 -15.88
CA ALA A 370 -4.82 -2.53 -15.44
C ALA A 370 -3.82 -1.93 -16.45
N ARG A 371 -4.11 -0.73 -16.92
CA ARG A 371 -3.23 0.00 -17.84
C ARG A 371 -3.01 1.41 -17.31
N PRO A 372 -1.76 1.91 -17.29
CA PRO A 372 -1.49 3.31 -17.00
C PRO A 372 -2.40 4.20 -17.85
N ALA A 373 -2.97 5.23 -17.22
CA ALA A 373 -3.83 6.16 -17.94
C ALA A 373 -3.05 6.99 -18.97
N ARG A 374 -1.75 7.14 -18.74
CA ARG A 374 -0.80 7.87 -19.61
C ARG A 374 0.55 7.16 -19.59
N ASP A 375 1.16 7.05 -20.74
CA ASP A 375 2.50 6.48 -20.87
C ASP A 375 3.57 7.47 -20.44
N GLY A 376 4.54 7.00 -19.66
CA GLY A 376 5.72 7.79 -19.30
C GLY A 376 5.51 8.86 -18.24
N VAL A 377 4.30 8.96 -17.65
CA VAL A 377 3.96 10.01 -16.67
C VAL A 377 3.10 9.42 -15.56
N GLU A 378 3.42 9.76 -14.31
CA GLU A 378 2.63 9.38 -13.15
C GLU A 378 1.50 10.37 -12.87
N PHE A 379 0.48 9.89 -12.12
CA PHE A 379 -0.61 10.74 -11.66
C PHE A 379 -0.14 11.84 -10.73
N LEU A 380 0.70 11.48 -9.75
CA LEU A 380 1.40 12.39 -8.86
C LEU A 380 2.82 11.87 -8.66
N ALA A 381 3.82 12.71 -8.89
CA ALA A 381 5.21 12.39 -8.58
C ALA A 381 5.90 13.59 -7.94
N SER A 382 6.87 13.35 -7.06
CA SER A 382 7.64 14.40 -6.40
C SER A 382 9.09 14.38 -6.84
N ARG A 383 9.70 15.59 -6.92
CA ARG A 383 11.16 15.73 -6.99
C ARG A 383 11.83 15.67 -5.63
N ASP A 384 11.03 15.81 -4.56
CA ASP A 384 11.49 15.65 -3.19
C ASP A 384 11.62 14.16 -2.85
N ASP A 385 12.80 13.70 -2.53
CA ASP A 385 13.08 12.31 -2.20
C ASP A 385 12.66 11.93 -0.76
N TRP A 386 12.07 12.87 -0.02
CA TRP A 386 11.44 12.66 1.28
C TRP A 386 9.95 12.35 1.18
N PHE A 387 9.29 12.64 0.05
CA PHE A 387 7.91 12.26 -0.19
C PHE A 387 7.75 10.74 -0.18
N ARG A 388 7.00 10.21 0.77
CA ARG A 388 6.80 8.77 0.98
C ARG A 388 5.32 8.45 1.07
N PRO A 389 4.60 8.45 -0.05
CA PRO A 389 3.19 8.10 -0.04
C PRO A 389 3.02 6.61 0.31
N VAL A 390 2.20 6.31 1.32
CA VAL A 390 2.04 4.93 1.83
C VAL A 390 0.59 4.47 1.88
N PHE A 391 -0.37 5.38 1.86
CA PHE A 391 -1.79 5.05 1.97
C PHE A 391 -2.65 6.07 1.23
N LEU A 392 -3.79 5.61 0.71
CA LEU A 392 -4.76 6.43 0.01
C LEU A 392 -6.15 6.25 0.63
N ALA A 393 -6.92 7.31 0.69
CA ALA A 393 -8.31 7.27 1.15
C ALA A 393 -9.19 8.23 0.37
N HIS A 394 -10.50 8.00 0.43
CA HIS A 394 -11.49 8.98 0.00
C HIS A 394 -11.84 9.91 1.16
N GLY A 395 -11.95 11.19 0.88
CA GLY A 395 -12.49 12.13 1.85
C GLY A 395 -14.00 12.31 1.70
N PRO A 396 -14.66 12.92 2.70
CA PRO A 396 -16.08 13.25 2.64
C PRO A 396 -16.40 14.31 1.57
N ASP A 397 -15.39 14.92 1.00
CA ASP A 397 -15.45 15.86 -0.15
C ASP A 397 -15.24 15.16 -1.50
N GLY A 398 -15.24 13.82 -1.51
CA GLY A 398 -14.99 13.02 -2.70
C GLY A 398 -13.56 13.10 -3.24
N ALA A 399 -12.65 13.85 -2.61
CA ALA A 399 -11.26 13.98 -3.01
C ALA A 399 -10.45 12.72 -2.71
N LEU A 400 -9.32 12.59 -3.39
CA LEU A 400 -8.32 11.55 -3.07
C LEU A 400 -7.31 12.12 -2.08
N TYR A 401 -7.20 11.45 -0.93
CA TYR A 401 -6.24 11.79 0.13
C TYR A 401 -5.03 10.87 0.05
N VAL A 402 -3.84 11.45 0.26
CA VAL A 402 -2.55 10.78 0.24
C VAL A 402 -1.88 10.92 1.59
N VAL A 403 -1.61 9.81 2.24
CA VAL A 403 -0.82 9.77 3.48
C VAL A 403 0.65 9.69 3.09
N ASP A 404 1.40 10.70 3.48
CA ASP A 404 2.82 10.84 3.25
C ASP A 404 3.57 10.70 4.59
N MET A 405 4.30 9.59 4.72
CA MET A 405 5.09 9.35 5.92
C MET A 405 6.25 10.34 6.08
N TYR A 406 6.63 11.00 5.02
CA TYR A 406 7.65 12.04 4.91
C TYR A 406 8.94 11.74 5.66
N ARG A 407 9.72 10.83 5.14
CA ARG A 407 10.97 10.35 5.73
C ARG A 407 12.09 10.27 4.71
N LYS A 408 13.34 10.43 5.18
CA LYS A 408 14.50 10.18 4.33
C LYS A 408 14.51 8.74 3.83
N THR A 409 14.33 7.78 4.73
CA THR A 409 14.33 6.35 4.41
C THR A 409 13.08 5.68 4.95
N ILE A 410 12.38 4.95 4.09
CA ILE A 410 11.24 4.10 4.43
C ILE A 410 11.58 2.64 4.06
N GLU A 411 12.53 2.05 4.73
CA GLU A 411 12.97 0.69 4.49
C GLU A 411 13.31 0.00 5.82
N HIS A 412 13.07 -1.31 5.89
CA HIS A 412 13.52 -2.07 7.03
C HIS A 412 15.01 -2.43 6.86
N PRO A 413 15.83 -2.23 7.90
CA PRO A 413 17.26 -2.47 7.81
C PRO A 413 17.65 -3.84 7.27
N ASP A 414 16.86 -4.88 7.57
CA ASP A 414 17.14 -6.26 7.15
C ASP A 414 17.03 -6.51 5.65
N TYR A 415 16.38 -5.63 4.90
CA TYR A 415 16.28 -5.73 3.44
C TYR A 415 17.45 -5.06 2.71
N LEU A 416 18.28 -4.29 3.42
CA LEU A 416 19.42 -3.62 2.84
C LEU A 416 20.71 -4.45 2.99
N PRO A 417 21.60 -4.46 1.98
CA PRO A 417 22.94 -5.02 2.10
C PRO A 417 23.67 -4.40 3.30
N LYS A 418 24.49 -5.21 3.99
CA LYS A 418 25.18 -4.78 5.23
C LYS A 418 25.94 -3.46 5.09
N GLU A 419 26.57 -3.24 3.94
CA GLU A 419 27.36 -2.02 3.70
C GLU A 419 26.47 -0.79 3.51
N VAL A 420 25.34 -0.95 2.80
CA VAL A 420 24.35 0.12 2.61
C VAL A 420 23.67 0.45 3.94
N ARG A 421 23.34 -0.56 4.75
CA ARG A 421 22.72 -0.40 6.08
C ARG A 421 23.54 0.50 7.01
N LYS A 422 24.88 0.36 7.00
CA LYS A 422 25.77 1.16 7.86
C LYS A 422 25.75 2.66 7.56
N SER A 423 25.48 3.02 6.32
CA SER A 423 25.44 4.41 5.86
C SER A 423 24.03 4.96 5.68
N THR A 424 22.99 4.14 5.89
CA THR A 424 21.59 4.55 5.71
C THR A 424 21.04 5.21 6.96
N ASP A 425 20.46 6.38 6.77
CA ASP A 425 19.76 7.12 7.81
C ASP A 425 18.31 6.63 7.91
N PHE A 426 17.99 5.90 8.98
CA PHE A 426 16.65 5.40 9.28
C PHE A 426 15.87 6.31 10.23
N ASP A 427 16.49 7.35 10.78
CA ASP A 427 15.93 8.15 11.86
C ASP A 427 15.39 9.50 11.40
N SER A 428 15.97 10.08 10.36
CA SER A 428 15.53 11.38 9.87
C SER A 428 14.10 11.35 9.35
N GLY A 429 13.27 12.24 9.89
CA GLY A 429 11.84 12.37 9.59
C GLY A 429 10.91 11.61 10.55
N LYS A 430 11.40 10.97 11.62
CA LYS A 430 10.53 10.26 12.59
C LYS A 430 9.44 11.12 13.22
N THR A 431 9.67 12.42 13.33
CA THR A 431 8.72 13.40 13.88
C THR A 431 8.02 14.20 12.78
N MET A 432 8.14 13.75 11.52
CA MET A 432 7.49 14.39 10.39
C MET A 432 6.36 13.53 9.84
N GLY A 433 5.54 14.10 8.99
CA GLY A 433 4.45 13.42 8.32
C GLY A 433 3.43 14.39 7.79
N ARG A 434 2.80 14.05 6.66
CA ARG A 434 1.87 14.93 5.96
C ARG A 434 0.67 14.17 5.42
N ILE A 435 -0.42 14.86 5.27
CA ILE A 435 -1.58 14.40 4.52
C ILE A 435 -1.88 15.45 3.47
N TRP A 436 -1.93 14.96 2.23
CA TRP A 436 -2.28 15.75 1.07
C TRP A 436 -3.65 15.34 0.55
N ARG A 437 -4.37 16.24 -0.09
CA ARG A 437 -5.53 15.86 -0.91
C ARG A 437 -5.37 16.37 -2.33
N ILE A 438 -5.96 15.65 -3.25
CA ILE A 438 -5.94 15.96 -4.67
C ILE A 438 -7.36 16.29 -5.09
N VAL A 439 -7.53 17.46 -5.66
CA VAL A 439 -8.82 18.01 -6.10
C VAL A 439 -8.71 18.57 -7.51
N ARG A 440 -9.83 18.82 -8.15
CA ARG A 440 -9.85 19.54 -9.42
C ARG A 440 -9.31 20.96 -9.25
N ALA A 441 -8.53 21.41 -10.22
CA ALA A 441 -7.96 22.76 -10.20
C ALA A 441 -9.02 23.87 -10.21
N ASP A 442 -10.19 23.60 -10.80
CA ASP A 442 -11.34 24.51 -10.87
C ASP A 442 -12.32 24.36 -9.68
N ALA A 443 -12.10 23.41 -8.77
CA ALA A 443 -12.95 23.23 -7.59
C ALA A 443 -12.86 24.45 -6.69
N ARG A 444 -14.02 25.03 -6.35
CA ARG A 444 -14.10 26.20 -5.49
C ARG A 444 -14.06 25.77 -4.00
N PRO A 445 -13.46 26.55 -3.12
CA PRO A 445 -13.41 26.23 -1.69
C PRO A 445 -14.80 25.99 -1.07
N GLU A 446 -15.80 26.76 -1.47
CA GLU A 446 -17.17 26.59 -0.98
C GLU A 446 -17.81 25.26 -1.38
N ASP A 447 -17.51 24.73 -2.56
CA ASP A 447 -18.01 23.42 -3.01
C ASP A 447 -17.41 22.31 -2.15
N LEU A 448 -16.10 22.38 -1.89
CA LEU A 448 -15.39 21.44 -1.03
C LEU A 448 -15.84 21.52 0.44
N ARG A 449 -16.12 22.74 0.94
CA ARG A 449 -16.67 22.94 2.30
C ARG A 449 -18.05 22.32 2.45
N ARG A 450 -18.91 22.46 1.44
CA ARG A 450 -20.28 21.95 1.45
C ARG A 450 -20.31 20.42 1.55
N LEU A 451 -19.42 19.76 0.82
CA LEU A 451 -19.32 18.29 0.80
C LEU A 451 -18.78 17.74 2.15
N ARG A 452 -17.88 18.46 2.81
CA ARG A 452 -17.27 18.04 4.08
C ARG A 452 -18.18 18.19 5.31
N ARG A 453 -19.25 18.99 5.24
CA ARG A 453 -20.16 19.26 6.37
C ARG A 453 -21.29 18.21 6.51
N VAL A 454 -21.11 17.01 6.00
CA VAL A 454 -22.10 15.94 6.18
C VAL A 454 -21.87 15.28 7.53
N ASP A 455 -22.63 15.70 8.55
CA ASP A 455 -22.73 14.98 9.83
C ASP A 455 -23.83 13.94 9.68
N LEU A 456 -23.45 12.67 9.56
CA LEU A 456 -24.37 11.55 9.43
C LEU A 456 -24.77 10.98 10.79
N ALA A 457 -24.03 11.30 11.86
CA ALA A 457 -24.31 10.80 13.20
C ALA A 457 -25.67 11.29 13.73
N GLU A 458 -26.03 12.55 13.45
CA GLU A 458 -27.28 13.18 13.84
C GLU A 458 -28.33 13.21 12.71
N ALA A 459 -28.07 12.53 11.59
CA ALA A 459 -28.94 12.56 10.44
C ALA A 459 -30.22 11.74 10.67
N SER A 460 -31.38 12.31 10.31
CA SER A 460 -32.65 11.58 10.32
C SER A 460 -32.68 10.44 9.30
N SER A 461 -33.51 9.41 9.52
CA SER A 461 -33.66 8.29 8.57
C SER A 461 -33.96 8.73 7.13
N PRO A 462 -34.84 9.72 6.86
CA PRO A 462 -35.02 10.25 5.50
C PRO A 462 -33.74 10.85 4.91
N LYS A 463 -32.94 11.56 5.73
CA LYS A 463 -31.66 12.13 5.31
C LYS A 463 -30.63 11.06 5.00
N LEU A 464 -30.56 10.01 5.81
CA LEU A 464 -29.70 8.85 5.54
C LEU A 464 -30.09 8.16 4.23
N CYS A 465 -31.40 7.96 3.98
CA CYS A 465 -31.89 7.42 2.71
C CYS A 465 -31.55 8.31 1.49
N GLU A 466 -31.59 9.64 1.67
CA GLU A 466 -31.14 10.59 0.65
C GLU A 466 -29.64 10.46 0.39
N THR A 467 -28.86 10.30 1.45
CA THR A 467 -27.40 10.17 1.39
C THR A 467 -26.97 8.90 0.64
N LEU A 468 -27.75 7.81 0.69
CA LEU A 468 -27.50 6.62 -0.13
C LEU A 468 -27.54 6.87 -1.65
N ARG A 469 -28.06 8.02 -2.09
CA ARG A 469 -28.01 8.45 -3.50
C ARG A 469 -26.76 9.28 -3.82
N ASN A 470 -25.95 9.58 -2.82
CA ASN A 470 -24.68 10.27 -3.04
C ASN A 470 -23.79 9.40 -3.94
N PRO A 471 -23.26 9.94 -5.05
CA PRO A 471 -22.36 9.21 -5.92
C PRO A 471 -20.97 8.96 -5.31
N ASP A 472 -20.63 9.59 -4.20
CA ASP A 472 -19.40 9.30 -3.44
C ASP A 472 -19.61 8.04 -2.61
N GLY A 473 -18.76 7.05 -2.85
CA GLY A 473 -18.88 5.72 -2.27
C GLY A 473 -18.24 5.53 -0.91
#